data_f0877058b6791ba90f3cb27844eb66da
#
_entry.id   f0877058b6791ba90f3cb27844eb66da
#
_cell.length_a   1.000
_cell.length_b   1.000
_cell.length_c   1.000
_cell.angle_alpha   90.00
_cell.angle_beta   90.00
_cell.angle_gamma   90.00
#
_symmetry.space_group_name_H-M   'P 1'
#
loop_
_entity.id
_entity.type
_entity.pdbx_description
1 polymer ?
#
loop_
_entity_poly.entity_id
_entity_poly.type
_entity_poly.pdbx_seq_one_letter_code
_entity_poly.pdbx_strand_id
1 'polypeptide(L)'
;LTFQPYFTPGIVMPEARGAIIGFSDIHTRIHIYRAIIEGINFALMDGLQTMEKRGNVHIKELYVAGGGAQSAEICQITADMFGLPVHRIQTHEASGLGSSMVTFVAKGIFPDIHAAAQSMVHIKNTFLPDKAVHAVYENIYREIFQKIFSRLLPLYKKSSEMDAKAKETPQSKGEQKHVTSV
;
A
#
# COMPACT_ATOMS: atom_id res chain seq x y z
N LEU A 1 12.50 7.17 -8.45
CA LEU A 1 11.08 7.40 -8.65
C LEU A 1 10.36 7.35 -7.34
N THR A 2 9.41 8.25 -7.11
CA THR A 2 8.50 8.19 -5.95
C THR A 2 7.08 8.06 -6.47
N PHE A 3 6.37 7.05 -5.98
CA PHE A 3 5.01 6.73 -6.38
C PHE A 3 4.02 7.03 -5.24
N GLN A 4 2.93 7.72 -5.57
CA GLN A 4 1.83 8.01 -4.66
C GLN A 4 0.64 7.09 -4.99
N PRO A 5 0.29 6.12 -4.13
CA PRO A 5 -0.62 5.01 -4.47
C PRO A 5 -2.10 5.34 -4.25
N TYR A 6 -2.54 6.58 -4.41
CA TYR A 6 -3.92 6.97 -4.15
C TYR A 6 -4.81 6.79 -5.37
N PHE A 7 -4.95 5.54 -5.85
CA PHE A 7 -5.82 5.21 -6.99
C PHE A 7 -7.31 5.33 -6.66
N THR A 8 -7.68 5.00 -5.44
CA THR A 8 -9.03 5.17 -4.94
C THR A 8 -9.01 6.24 -3.86
N PRO A 9 -9.74 7.34 -4.04
CA PRO A 9 -9.81 8.38 -3.02
C PRO A 9 -10.31 7.81 -1.69
N GLY A 10 -9.58 8.08 -0.63
CA GLY A 10 -9.99 7.71 0.72
C GLY A 10 -10.91 8.75 1.34
N ILE A 11 -11.55 8.38 2.45
CA ILE A 11 -12.43 9.32 3.20
C ILE A 11 -11.64 10.52 3.71
N VAL A 12 -10.37 10.32 4.08
CA VAL A 12 -9.51 11.38 4.67
C VAL A 12 -8.94 12.32 3.61
N MET A 13 -8.71 11.82 2.39
CA MET A 13 -8.12 12.57 1.28
C MET A 13 -8.92 12.30 -0.01
N PRO A 14 -10.15 12.81 -0.12
CA PRO A 14 -11.04 12.49 -1.25
C PRO A 14 -10.54 13.04 -2.59
N GLU A 15 -9.69 14.06 -2.59
CA GLU A 15 -9.10 14.63 -3.81
C GLU A 15 -7.81 13.93 -4.25
N ALA A 16 -7.25 13.04 -3.42
CA ALA A 16 -5.97 12.39 -3.73
C ALA A 16 -6.08 11.51 -4.96
N ARG A 17 -5.06 11.58 -5.81
CA ARG A 17 -4.91 10.74 -7.01
C ARG A 17 -3.52 10.11 -7.03
N GLY A 18 -3.37 9.03 -7.80
CA GLY A 18 -2.06 8.44 -8.02
C GLY A 18 -1.14 9.39 -8.79
N ALA A 19 0.14 9.39 -8.43
CA ALA A 19 1.16 10.15 -9.13
C ALA A 19 2.50 9.40 -9.11
N ILE A 20 3.33 9.62 -10.13
CA ILE A 20 4.72 9.17 -10.18
C ILE A 20 5.59 10.39 -10.45
N ILE A 21 6.61 10.60 -9.62
CA ILE A 21 7.48 11.77 -9.69
C ILE A 21 8.93 11.33 -9.85
N GLY A 22 9.70 12.09 -10.62
CA GLY A 22 11.14 11.92 -10.74
C GLY A 22 11.58 11.04 -11.91
N PHE A 23 10.79 10.94 -13.00
CA PHE A 23 11.23 10.25 -14.20
C PHE A 23 12.45 10.91 -14.83
N SER A 24 13.38 10.08 -15.33
CA SER A 24 14.50 10.44 -16.19
C SER A 24 14.72 9.33 -17.24
N ASP A 25 15.68 9.52 -18.11
CA ASP A 25 16.02 8.62 -19.23
C ASP A 25 16.54 7.24 -18.79
N ILE A 26 17.05 7.13 -17.55
CA ILE A 26 17.54 5.84 -16.99
C ILE A 26 16.41 4.94 -16.49
N HIS A 27 15.20 5.45 -16.37
CA HIS A 27 14.11 4.70 -15.73
C HIS A 27 13.45 3.72 -16.71
N THR A 28 13.28 2.49 -16.25
CA THR A 28 12.64 1.39 -16.97
C THR A 28 11.37 0.92 -16.24
N ARG A 29 10.64 -0.01 -16.85
CA ARG A 29 9.48 -0.67 -16.21
C ARG A 29 9.81 -1.30 -14.84
N ILE A 30 11.04 -1.77 -14.65
CA ILE A 30 11.47 -2.37 -13.37
C ILE A 30 11.52 -1.29 -12.27
N HIS A 31 12.02 -0.11 -12.60
CA HIS A 31 12.02 1.03 -11.67
C HIS A 31 10.60 1.49 -11.31
N ILE A 32 9.67 1.46 -12.28
CA ILE A 32 8.25 1.76 -12.01
C ILE A 32 7.66 0.71 -11.05
N TYR A 33 7.90 -0.58 -11.31
CA TYR A 33 7.42 -1.66 -10.45
C TYR A 33 7.97 -1.52 -9.02
N ARG A 34 9.27 -1.25 -8.88
CA ARG A 34 9.90 -0.97 -7.60
C ARG A 34 9.26 0.22 -6.89
N ALA A 35 9.07 1.33 -7.60
CA ALA A 35 8.45 2.53 -7.06
C ALA A 35 7.02 2.30 -6.58
N ILE A 36 6.24 1.43 -7.25
CA ILE A 36 4.89 1.05 -6.81
C ILE A 36 4.96 0.33 -5.45
N ILE A 37 5.85 -0.65 -5.29
CA ILE A 37 6.03 -1.37 -4.02
C ILE A 37 6.43 -0.39 -2.91
N GLU A 38 7.41 0.47 -3.16
CA GLU A 38 7.88 1.48 -2.21
C GLU A 38 6.79 2.48 -1.86
N GLY A 39 6.02 2.96 -2.83
CA GLY A 39 4.92 3.89 -2.62
C GLY A 39 3.81 3.32 -1.74
N ILE A 40 3.46 2.05 -1.93
CA ILE A 40 2.50 1.35 -1.07
C ILE A 40 3.05 1.27 0.37
N ASN A 41 4.31 0.91 0.54
CA ASN A 41 4.94 0.86 1.87
C ASN A 41 4.98 2.25 2.53
N PHE A 42 5.29 3.32 1.80
CA PHE A 42 5.25 4.69 2.34
C PHE A 42 3.85 5.08 2.84
N ALA A 43 2.79 4.71 2.11
CA ALA A 43 1.42 4.95 2.56
C ALA A 43 1.07 4.14 3.82
N LEU A 44 1.58 2.90 3.93
CA LEU A 44 1.44 2.09 5.14
C LEU A 44 2.22 2.67 6.33
N MET A 45 3.39 3.29 6.10
CA MET A 45 4.14 4.02 7.14
C MET A 45 3.34 5.20 7.71
N ASP A 46 2.61 5.95 6.89
CA ASP A 46 1.68 7.00 7.38
C ASP A 46 0.61 6.41 8.30
N GLY A 47 0.07 5.24 7.94
CA GLY A 47 -0.88 4.49 8.76
C GLY A 47 -0.29 4.07 10.09
N LEU A 48 0.90 3.47 10.08
CA LEU A 48 1.62 3.02 11.26
C LEU A 48 1.90 4.19 12.23
N GLN A 49 2.44 5.30 11.73
CA GLN A 49 2.69 6.48 12.56
C GLN A 49 1.41 7.04 13.19
N THR A 50 0.30 6.98 12.44
CA THR A 50 -1.01 7.40 12.96
C THR A 50 -1.49 6.47 14.07
N MET A 51 -1.31 5.17 13.92
CA MET A 51 -1.64 4.17 14.95
C MET A 51 -0.80 4.37 16.21
N GLU A 52 0.51 4.54 16.08
CA GLU A 52 1.41 4.78 17.22
C GLU A 52 1.03 6.04 17.99
N LYS A 53 0.80 7.15 17.26
CA LYS A 53 0.42 8.43 17.88
C LYS A 53 -0.94 8.37 18.60
N ARG A 54 -1.95 7.74 17.98
CA ARG A 54 -3.31 7.67 18.56
C ARG A 54 -3.43 6.61 19.65
N GLY A 55 -2.74 5.49 19.50
CA GLY A 55 -2.76 4.39 20.43
C GLY A 55 -1.78 4.55 21.60
N ASN A 56 -0.90 5.54 21.54
CA ASN A 56 0.24 5.69 22.47
C ASN A 56 0.99 4.36 22.64
N VAL A 57 1.23 3.68 21.54
CA VAL A 57 1.93 2.40 21.45
C VAL A 57 3.16 2.52 20.58
N HIS A 58 4.14 1.67 20.81
CA HIS A 58 5.31 1.57 19.96
C HIS A 58 5.34 0.19 19.30
N ILE A 59 5.31 0.17 17.97
CA ILE A 59 5.32 -1.06 17.17
C ILE A 59 6.76 -1.53 17.04
N LYS A 60 7.02 -2.79 17.36
CA LYS A 60 8.37 -3.37 17.39
C LYS A 60 8.64 -4.35 16.24
N GLU A 61 7.62 -4.87 15.63
CA GLU A 61 7.70 -5.88 14.58
C GLU A 61 6.43 -5.87 13.72
N LEU A 62 6.53 -6.37 12.50
CA LEU A 62 5.43 -6.45 11.55
C LEU A 62 5.19 -7.91 11.15
N TYR A 63 3.93 -8.31 11.09
CA TYR A 63 3.52 -9.59 10.51
C TYR A 63 2.86 -9.35 9.17
N VAL A 64 3.33 -10.06 8.13
CA VAL A 64 2.84 -9.91 6.76
C VAL A 64 2.26 -11.21 6.24
N ALA A 65 1.14 -11.08 5.52
CA ALA A 65 0.46 -12.16 4.83
C ALA A 65 -0.18 -11.63 3.54
N GLY A 66 -0.82 -12.49 2.77
CA GLY A 66 -1.44 -12.12 1.50
C GLY A 66 -0.49 -12.26 0.32
N GLY A 67 -0.95 -11.85 -0.87
CA GLY A 67 -0.23 -12.04 -2.13
C GLY A 67 1.16 -11.39 -2.16
N GLY A 68 1.28 -10.15 -1.69
CA GLY A 68 2.56 -9.43 -1.65
C GLY A 68 3.60 -10.09 -0.75
N ALA A 69 3.18 -10.74 0.34
CA ALA A 69 4.08 -11.45 1.24
C ALA A 69 4.70 -12.73 0.65
N GLN A 70 4.27 -13.17 -0.52
CA GLN A 70 4.86 -14.32 -1.20
C GLN A 70 6.27 -14.02 -1.73
N SER A 71 6.56 -12.77 -2.12
CA SER A 71 7.90 -12.34 -2.54
C SER A 71 8.78 -12.03 -1.33
N ALA A 72 9.96 -12.68 -1.27
CA ALA A 72 10.95 -12.39 -0.25
C ALA A 72 11.52 -10.98 -0.41
N GLU A 73 11.66 -10.51 -1.65
CA GLU A 73 12.15 -9.17 -1.98
C GLU A 73 11.20 -8.10 -1.47
N ILE A 74 9.88 -8.28 -1.62
CA ILE A 74 8.89 -7.34 -1.09
C ILE A 74 8.93 -7.31 0.43
N CYS A 75 9.06 -8.46 1.08
CA CYS A 75 9.19 -8.53 2.54
C CYS A 75 10.47 -7.83 3.04
N GLN A 76 11.61 -8.00 2.34
CA GLN A 76 12.85 -7.32 2.68
C GLN A 76 12.75 -5.81 2.48
N ILE A 77 12.19 -5.35 1.34
CA ILE A 77 11.93 -3.93 1.11
C ILE A 77 11.06 -3.35 2.24
N THR A 78 10.04 -4.08 2.66
CA THR A 78 9.18 -3.66 3.77
C THR A 78 9.97 -3.53 5.07
N ALA A 79 10.81 -4.52 5.40
CA ALA A 79 11.66 -4.45 6.60
C ALA A 79 12.59 -3.23 6.56
N ASP A 80 13.27 -3.01 5.44
CA ASP A 80 14.19 -1.89 5.25
C ASP A 80 13.47 -0.53 5.33
N MET A 81 12.28 -0.41 4.75
CA MET A 81 11.52 0.83 4.77
C MET A 81 11.00 1.17 6.16
N PHE A 82 10.47 0.20 6.89
CA PHE A 82 9.94 0.42 8.23
C PHE A 82 11.01 0.46 9.32
N GLY A 83 12.22 -0.04 9.06
CA GLY A 83 13.27 -0.20 10.07
C GLY A 83 12.90 -1.21 11.16
N LEU A 84 11.98 -2.13 10.88
CA LEU A 84 11.43 -3.10 11.81
C LEU A 84 11.58 -4.52 11.25
N PRO A 85 11.74 -5.55 12.13
CA PRO A 85 11.64 -6.94 11.71
C PRO A 85 10.27 -7.21 11.06
N VAL A 86 10.29 -7.91 9.93
CA VAL A 86 9.10 -8.35 9.21
C VAL A 86 9.02 -9.88 9.26
N HIS A 87 7.94 -10.39 9.81
CA HIS A 87 7.66 -11.83 9.94
C HIS A 87 6.63 -12.25 8.91
N ARG A 88 7.02 -13.14 8.00
CA ARG A 88 6.11 -13.80 7.07
C ARG A 88 5.58 -15.07 7.74
N ILE A 89 4.25 -15.20 7.81
CA ILE A 89 3.61 -16.38 8.37
C ILE A 89 3.59 -17.54 7.35
N GLN A 90 3.24 -18.75 7.83
CA GLN A 90 3.28 -20.00 7.06
C GLN A 90 2.34 -20.01 5.84
N THR A 91 1.30 -19.20 5.83
CA THR A 91 0.32 -19.13 4.75
C THR A 91 0.13 -17.70 4.25
N HIS A 92 -0.22 -17.55 2.99
CA HIS A 92 -0.67 -16.27 2.43
C HIS A 92 -2.19 -16.08 2.59
N GLU A 93 -2.95 -17.13 2.91
CA GLU A 93 -4.40 -17.11 3.10
C GLU A 93 -4.77 -16.71 4.54
N ALA A 94 -4.38 -15.50 4.94
CA ALA A 94 -4.62 -15.02 6.31
C ALA A 94 -6.10 -14.92 6.67
N SER A 95 -6.97 -14.56 5.72
CA SER A 95 -8.42 -14.48 5.94
C SER A 95 -9.03 -15.85 6.23
N GLY A 96 -8.61 -16.89 5.50
CA GLY A 96 -9.02 -18.28 5.73
C GLY A 96 -8.54 -18.78 7.10
N LEU A 97 -7.28 -18.48 7.45
CA LEU A 97 -6.73 -18.83 8.74
C LEU A 97 -7.51 -18.16 9.89
N GLY A 98 -7.78 -16.85 9.78
CA GLY A 98 -8.56 -16.10 10.76
C GLY A 98 -9.99 -16.63 10.93
N SER A 99 -10.67 -16.94 9.83
CA SER A 99 -12.01 -17.55 9.86
C SER A 99 -12.01 -18.91 10.55
N SER A 100 -10.97 -19.72 10.32
CA SER A 100 -10.79 -21.01 11.00
C SER A 100 -10.60 -20.84 12.51
N MET A 101 -9.79 -19.86 12.94
CA MET A 101 -9.59 -19.56 14.36
C MET A 101 -10.91 -19.21 15.06
N VAL A 102 -11.71 -18.30 14.46
CA VAL A 102 -13.03 -17.92 15.00
C VAL A 102 -13.93 -19.15 15.11
N THR A 103 -13.94 -20.02 14.12
CA THR A 103 -14.74 -21.25 14.11
C THR A 103 -14.31 -22.20 15.22
N PHE A 104 -13.01 -22.38 15.44
CA PHE A 104 -12.49 -23.28 16.49
C PHE A 104 -12.77 -22.76 17.90
N VAL A 105 -12.71 -21.44 18.09
CA VAL A 105 -13.13 -20.82 19.36
C VAL A 105 -14.63 -21.03 19.59
N ALA A 106 -15.46 -20.78 18.57
CA ALA A 106 -16.91 -20.99 18.68
C ALA A 106 -17.31 -22.45 18.96
N LYS A 107 -16.48 -23.42 18.55
CA LYS A 107 -16.64 -24.86 18.86
C LYS A 107 -15.99 -25.28 20.17
N GLY A 108 -15.39 -24.39 20.94
CA GLY A 108 -14.74 -24.69 22.22
C GLY A 108 -13.43 -25.47 22.09
N ILE A 109 -12.83 -25.52 20.87
CA ILE A 109 -11.51 -26.16 20.66
C ILE A 109 -10.40 -25.32 21.30
N PHE A 110 -10.52 -23.99 21.18
CA PHE A 110 -9.66 -23.03 21.87
C PHE A 110 -10.51 -22.17 22.82
N PRO A 111 -9.95 -21.76 23.99
CA PRO A 111 -10.67 -20.95 24.94
C PRO A 111 -10.98 -19.55 24.45
N ASP A 112 -10.11 -18.99 23.60
CA ASP A 112 -10.22 -17.65 23.02
C ASP A 112 -9.41 -17.54 21.74
N ILE A 113 -9.54 -16.39 21.08
CA ILE A 113 -8.85 -16.12 19.80
C ILE A 113 -7.34 -15.98 19.97
N HIS A 114 -6.87 -15.57 21.15
CA HIS A 114 -5.44 -15.43 21.42
C HIS A 114 -4.77 -16.81 21.50
N ALA A 115 -5.37 -17.76 22.22
CA ALA A 115 -4.90 -19.15 22.28
C ALA A 115 -4.92 -19.82 20.89
N ALA A 116 -5.98 -19.56 20.10
CA ALA A 116 -6.05 -20.05 18.72
C ALA A 116 -4.91 -19.45 17.86
N ALA A 117 -4.66 -18.14 17.95
CA ALA A 117 -3.59 -17.50 17.22
C ALA A 117 -2.21 -18.02 17.61
N GLN A 118 -1.94 -18.17 18.90
CA GLN A 118 -0.67 -18.75 19.38
C GLN A 118 -0.42 -20.16 18.86
N SER A 119 -1.48 -20.98 18.73
CA SER A 119 -1.39 -22.35 18.26
C SER A 119 -1.33 -22.47 16.73
N MET A 120 -1.98 -21.58 16.00
CA MET A 120 -2.21 -21.71 14.56
C MET A 120 -1.36 -20.80 13.69
N VAL A 121 -0.74 -19.76 14.24
CA VAL A 121 0.14 -18.86 13.50
C VAL A 121 1.60 -19.24 13.73
N HIS A 122 2.31 -19.53 12.64
CA HIS A 122 3.73 -19.87 12.68
C HIS A 122 4.53 -18.97 11.77
N ILE A 123 5.65 -18.43 12.27
CA ILE A 123 6.57 -17.65 11.47
C ILE A 123 7.31 -18.59 10.51
N LYS A 124 7.21 -18.32 9.22
CA LYS A 124 7.93 -19.05 8.16
C LYS A 124 9.30 -18.44 7.89
N ASN A 125 9.37 -17.12 7.82
CA ASN A 125 10.59 -16.35 7.59
C ASN A 125 10.56 -15.04 8.37
N THR A 126 11.76 -14.57 8.75
CA THR A 126 11.98 -13.24 9.33
C THR A 126 12.95 -12.46 8.46
N PHE A 127 12.61 -11.23 8.13
CA PHE A 127 13.42 -10.29 7.38
C PHE A 127 13.83 -9.16 8.33
N LEU A 128 15.13 -8.99 8.49
CA LEU A 128 15.69 -7.94 9.35
C LEU A 128 16.01 -6.71 8.51
N PRO A 129 15.76 -5.48 9.02
CA PRO A 129 16.06 -4.26 8.29
C PRO A 129 17.55 -4.02 8.17
N ASP A 130 17.99 -3.57 7.00
CA ASP A 130 19.32 -2.94 6.83
C ASP A 130 19.23 -1.48 7.29
N LYS A 131 20.00 -1.11 8.30
CA LYS A 131 19.99 0.22 8.90
C LYS A 131 20.42 1.33 7.93
N ALA A 132 21.36 1.04 7.03
CA ALA A 132 21.84 2.03 6.07
C ALA A 132 20.77 2.28 4.99
N VAL A 133 20.11 1.22 4.51
CA VAL A 133 19.01 1.31 3.56
C VAL A 133 17.80 1.99 4.21
N HIS A 134 17.47 1.66 5.45
CA HIS A 134 16.40 2.30 6.22
C HIS A 134 16.58 3.82 6.30
N ALA A 135 17.78 4.28 6.62
CA ALA A 135 18.08 5.72 6.71
C ALA A 135 17.82 6.46 5.38
N VAL A 136 18.10 5.82 4.23
CA VAL A 136 17.78 6.38 2.92
C VAL A 136 16.26 6.48 2.72
N TYR A 137 15.52 5.41 3.03
CA TYR A 137 14.06 5.41 2.90
C TYR A 137 13.39 6.42 3.85
N GLU A 138 13.87 6.55 5.07
CA GLU A 138 13.36 7.53 6.02
C GLU A 138 13.53 8.97 5.50
N ASN A 139 14.66 9.29 4.89
CA ASN A 139 14.88 10.58 4.25
C ASN A 139 13.91 10.82 3.07
N ILE A 140 13.76 9.82 2.18
CA ILE A 140 12.81 9.92 1.06
C ILE A 140 11.38 10.10 1.57
N TYR A 141 11.00 9.37 2.61
CA TYR A 141 9.69 9.47 3.22
C TYR A 141 9.40 10.88 3.74
N ARG A 142 10.29 11.42 4.58
CA ARG A 142 10.12 12.74 5.24
C ARG A 142 10.24 13.89 4.25
N GLU A 143 11.25 13.85 3.37
CA GLU A 143 11.59 15.00 2.52
C GLU A 143 10.81 15.03 1.22
N ILE A 144 10.31 13.88 0.75
CA ILE A 144 9.62 13.78 -0.54
C ILE A 144 8.19 13.28 -0.35
N PHE A 145 8.00 12.03 0.10
CA PHE A 145 6.68 11.37 0.07
C PHE A 145 5.62 12.13 0.86
N GLN A 146 5.90 12.49 2.11
CA GLN A 146 4.95 13.21 2.97
C GLN A 146 4.56 14.60 2.42
N LYS A 147 5.39 15.18 1.53
CA LYS A 147 5.14 16.51 0.93
C LYS A 147 4.37 16.45 -0.39
N ILE A 148 4.34 15.29 -1.07
CA ILE A 148 3.75 15.16 -2.42
C ILE A 148 2.27 15.56 -2.41
N PHE A 149 1.47 15.00 -1.50
CA PHE A 149 0.03 15.25 -1.50
C PHE A 149 -0.30 16.75 -1.37
N SER A 150 0.27 17.43 -0.40
CA SER A 150 0.02 18.85 -0.18
C SER A 150 0.46 19.72 -1.36
N ARG A 151 1.53 19.33 -2.04
CA ARG A 151 2.04 20.04 -3.23
C ARG A 151 1.20 19.81 -4.48
N LEU A 152 0.65 18.59 -4.64
CA LEU A 152 -0.18 18.24 -5.78
C LEU A 152 -1.68 18.53 -5.58
N LEU A 153 -2.12 18.76 -4.36
CA LEU A 153 -3.54 18.99 -4.03
C LEU A 153 -4.22 20.06 -4.89
N PRO A 154 -3.61 21.24 -5.16
CA PRO A 154 -4.22 22.23 -6.06
C PRO A 154 -4.46 21.70 -7.47
N LEU A 155 -3.54 20.86 -7.99
CA LEU A 155 -3.66 20.25 -9.30
C LEU A 155 -4.73 19.16 -9.32
N TYR A 156 -4.84 18.36 -8.26
CA TYR A 156 -5.89 17.34 -8.13
C TYR A 156 -7.29 17.98 -8.11
N LYS A 157 -7.47 19.07 -7.35
CA LYS A 157 -8.72 19.82 -7.31
C LYS A 157 -9.08 20.36 -8.70
N LYS A 158 -8.10 20.95 -9.38
CA LYS A 158 -8.31 21.48 -10.74
C LYS A 158 -8.68 20.41 -11.74
N SER A 159 -7.98 19.25 -11.70
CA SER A 159 -8.32 18.10 -12.55
C SER A 159 -9.75 17.62 -12.31
N SER A 160 -10.18 17.52 -11.05
CA SER A 160 -11.54 17.09 -10.71
C SER A 160 -12.61 18.05 -11.23
N GLU A 161 -12.37 19.37 -11.16
CA GLU A 161 -13.26 20.38 -11.75
C GLU A 161 -13.37 20.24 -13.27
N MET A 162 -12.26 19.96 -13.95
CA MET A 162 -12.26 19.77 -15.40
C MET A 162 -13.00 18.48 -15.80
N ASP A 163 -12.77 17.39 -15.06
CA ASP A 163 -13.48 16.11 -15.27
C ASP A 163 -15.00 16.27 -15.08
N ALA A 164 -15.44 17.04 -14.09
CA ALA A 164 -16.84 17.33 -13.86
C ALA A 164 -17.46 18.11 -15.03
N LYS A 165 -16.80 19.18 -15.48
CA LYS A 165 -17.24 19.97 -16.63
C LYS A 165 -17.30 19.17 -17.94
N ALA A 166 -16.34 18.28 -18.15
CA ALA A 166 -16.31 17.41 -19.33
C ALA A 166 -17.52 16.45 -19.38
N LYS A 167 -17.98 15.98 -18.21
CA LYS A 167 -19.17 15.11 -18.11
C LYS A 167 -20.47 15.87 -18.32
N GLU A 168 -20.51 17.16 -18.01
CA GLU A 168 -21.70 18.02 -18.22
C GLU A 168 -21.84 18.51 -19.66
N THR A 169 -20.77 18.46 -20.47
CA THR A 169 -20.81 18.84 -21.88
C THR A 169 -21.50 17.71 -22.67
N PRO A 170 -22.68 17.93 -23.31
CA PRO A 170 -23.32 16.90 -24.11
C PRO A 170 -22.38 16.44 -25.22
N GLN A 171 -22.11 15.13 -25.29
CA GLN A 171 -21.46 14.56 -26.46
C GLN A 171 -22.35 14.87 -27.67
N SER A 172 -21.93 15.79 -28.54
CA SER A 172 -22.54 15.97 -29.85
C SER A 172 -22.51 14.59 -30.52
N LYS A 173 -23.72 14.10 -30.85
CA LYS A 173 -23.92 12.85 -31.60
C LYS A 173 -23.05 12.90 -32.86
N GLY A 174 -21.83 12.42 -32.76
CA GLY A 174 -20.94 12.21 -33.90
C GLY A 174 -21.43 10.96 -34.63
N GLU A 175 -21.80 11.18 -35.87
CA GLU A 175 -22.22 10.25 -36.92
C GLU A 175 -21.56 8.88 -36.84
N GLN A 176 -22.37 7.85 -36.66
CA GLN A 176 -22.04 6.49 -37.10
C GLN A 176 -21.89 6.50 -38.62
N LYS A 177 -20.69 6.70 -39.13
CA LYS A 177 -20.39 6.32 -40.51
C LYS A 177 -20.34 4.79 -40.57
N HIS A 178 -21.42 4.23 -41.13
CA HIS A 178 -21.42 2.87 -41.67
C HIS A 178 -20.21 2.69 -42.58
N VAL A 179 -19.28 1.88 -42.19
CA VAL A 179 -18.32 1.26 -43.12
C VAL A 179 -19.02 0.00 -43.66
N THR A 180 -19.63 0.16 -44.81
CA THR A 180 -20.12 -0.96 -45.62
C THR A 180 -18.88 -1.65 -46.24
N SER A 181 -18.76 -2.92 -45.94
CA SER A 181 -17.77 -3.85 -46.53
C SER A 181 -17.96 -3.94 -48.07
N VAL A 182 -16.86 -3.91 -48.81
CA VAL A 182 -16.66 -4.64 -50.08
C VAL A 182 -15.41 -5.48 -49.93
#